data_d567e753127a2d52b1f7d0644866ac76
#
_entry.id   d567e753127a2d52b1f7d0644866ac76
#
_cell.length_a   1.000
_cell.length_b   1.000
_cell.length_c   1.000
_cell.angle_alpha   90.00
_cell.angle_beta   90.00
_cell.angle_gamma   90.00
#
_symmetry.space_group_name_H-M   'P 1'
#
loop_
_entity.id
_entity.type
_entity.pdbx_description
1 polymer ?
#
loop_
_entity_poly.entity_id
_entity_poly.type
_entity_poly.pdbx_seq_one_letter_code
_entity_poly.pdbx_strand_id
1 'polypeptide(L)'
;MTSFTDRPVVVVAGVGQIGSRHLQGLASSTLDLEVHLVDPSSAALDIATERWALSSGEAPEGRLRRHESCHGLPPRVDVAVVAATAEIRPILVRELRESAVVQYWVLEKVLAQNLAGLDDLLASTADAAGAWVNTPRRIIDWYRRIGEAGATQGPVEIVVDGGGWGIACNAVHFLDLCAWWSGARIDTVDTAGLSPEWLPAGRPGNFETSGMMEVRFAGGSRVLLRDVGGDEPLTISISSADHGWHIQESVGRAVRSDGRRDDGRLALQSELTGGLVDSLLRSGDCGLPTLAESVDLHRPFLSAMLDHWRATGHPGAQSVPIT
;
A
#
# COMPACT_ATOMS: atom_id res chain seq x y z
N MET A 1 -25.82 10.89 -16.99
CA MET A 1 -26.36 10.43 -15.69
C MET A 1 -26.92 9.03 -15.92
N THR A 2 -26.10 8.00 -15.68
CA THR A 2 -26.53 6.60 -15.72
C THR A 2 -27.31 6.35 -14.42
N SER A 3 -28.57 6.00 -14.52
CA SER A 3 -29.42 5.56 -13.43
C SER A 3 -28.84 4.25 -12.90
N PHE A 4 -28.15 4.28 -11.76
CA PHE A 4 -27.79 3.08 -11.02
C PHE A 4 -29.06 2.53 -10.36
N THR A 5 -29.67 1.55 -10.99
CA THR A 5 -30.74 0.74 -10.40
C THR A 5 -30.19 -0.35 -9.49
N ASP A 6 -28.89 -0.64 -9.55
CA ASP A 6 -28.20 -1.62 -8.75
C ASP A 6 -27.12 -0.94 -7.89
N ARG A 7 -26.98 -1.43 -6.64
CA ARG A 7 -25.92 -1.03 -5.70
C ARG A 7 -24.55 -1.36 -6.28
N PRO A 8 -23.55 -0.46 -6.22
CA PRO A 8 -22.19 -0.82 -6.59
C PRO A 8 -21.67 -1.98 -5.72
N VAL A 9 -21.07 -2.96 -6.38
CA VAL A 9 -20.51 -4.15 -5.75
C VAL A 9 -19.05 -3.94 -5.40
N VAL A 10 -18.71 -4.04 -4.12
CA VAL A 10 -17.34 -3.94 -3.61
C VAL A 10 -16.92 -5.27 -3.01
N VAL A 11 -15.78 -5.80 -3.44
CA VAL A 11 -15.15 -6.99 -2.86
C VAL A 11 -13.97 -6.58 -1.99
N VAL A 12 -13.89 -7.10 -0.76
CA VAL A 12 -12.68 -7.05 0.07
C VAL A 12 -12.13 -8.47 0.18
N ALA A 13 -11.00 -8.73 -0.46
CA ALA A 13 -10.36 -10.04 -0.52
C ALA A 13 -9.10 -10.08 0.36
N GLY A 14 -9.09 -11.07 1.29
CA GLY A 14 -8.14 -11.11 2.41
C GLY A 14 -8.62 -10.18 3.54
N VAL A 15 -9.48 -10.67 4.44
CA VAL A 15 -10.06 -9.87 5.52
C VAL A 15 -9.33 -10.06 6.87
N GLY A 16 -8.04 -10.35 6.81
CA GLY A 16 -7.14 -10.31 7.96
C GLY A 16 -7.07 -8.90 8.60
N GLN A 17 -5.97 -8.60 9.28
CA GLN A 17 -5.84 -7.35 10.04
C GLN A 17 -6.05 -6.09 9.18
N ILE A 18 -5.44 -5.99 8.00
CA ILE A 18 -5.56 -4.83 7.11
C ILE A 18 -6.88 -4.85 6.34
N GLY A 19 -7.28 -5.99 5.77
CA GLY A 19 -8.53 -6.09 5.03
C GLY A 19 -9.75 -5.76 5.88
N SER A 20 -9.77 -6.16 7.16
CA SER A 20 -10.84 -5.75 8.07
C SER A 20 -10.85 -4.25 8.38
N ARG A 21 -9.69 -3.54 8.26
CA ARG A 21 -9.63 -2.07 8.35
C ARG A 21 -10.14 -1.40 7.09
N HIS A 22 -9.88 -1.99 5.92
CA HIS A 22 -10.52 -1.55 4.68
C HIS A 22 -12.03 -1.68 4.77
N LEU A 23 -12.54 -2.82 5.21
CA LEU A 23 -13.96 -3.03 5.42
C LEU A 23 -14.55 -1.99 6.39
N GLN A 24 -13.89 -1.75 7.51
CA GLN A 24 -14.29 -0.75 8.48
C GLN A 24 -14.37 0.65 7.84
N GLY A 25 -13.43 0.98 6.96
CA GLY A 25 -13.43 2.23 6.20
C GLY A 25 -14.58 2.34 5.19
N LEU A 26 -15.02 1.25 4.59
CA LEU A 26 -16.18 1.24 3.69
C LEU A 26 -17.48 1.66 4.37
N ALA A 27 -17.59 1.48 5.70
CA ALA A 27 -18.75 1.96 6.46
C ALA A 27 -18.93 3.49 6.40
N SER A 28 -17.88 4.24 6.06
CA SER A 28 -17.93 5.70 5.86
C SER A 28 -18.24 6.13 4.43
N SER A 29 -18.46 5.18 3.50
CA SER A 29 -18.87 5.50 2.13
C SER A 29 -20.19 6.25 2.11
N THR A 30 -20.29 7.24 1.22
CA THR A 30 -21.52 8.00 0.99
C THR A 30 -22.44 7.34 -0.03
N LEU A 31 -22.00 6.21 -0.60
CA LEU A 31 -22.76 5.39 -1.54
C LEU A 31 -23.38 4.19 -0.86
N ASP A 32 -24.51 3.73 -1.38
CA ASP A 32 -25.19 2.51 -0.90
C ASP A 32 -24.51 1.30 -1.57
N LEU A 33 -23.51 0.71 -0.89
CA LEU A 33 -22.68 -0.36 -1.41
C LEU A 33 -23.22 -1.75 -1.06
N GLU A 34 -23.07 -2.71 -1.97
CA GLU A 34 -23.12 -4.14 -1.67
C GLU A 34 -21.68 -4.64 -1.48
N VAL A 35 -21.36 -5.18 -0.30
CA VAL A 35 -19.99 -5.55 0.07
C VAL A 35 -19.86 -7.06 0.21
N HIS A 36 -18.88 -7.64 -0.48
CA HIS A 36 -18.53 -9.05 -0.43
C HIS A 36 -17.17 -9.23 0.22
N LEU A 37 -17.09 -10.11 1.23
CA LEU A 37 -15.85 -10.50 1.89
C LEU A 37 -15.38 -11.83 1.36
N VAL A 38 -14.11 -11.94 1.05
CA VAL A 38 -13.48 -13.19 0.61
C VAL A 38 -12.29 -13.50 1.50
N ASP A 39 -12.36 -14.59 2.25
CA ASP A 39 -11.24 -15.11 3.05
C ASP A 39 -11.48 -16.60 3.38
N PRO A 40 -10.49 -17.49 3.24
CA PRO A 40 -10.67 -18.90 3.58
C PRO A 40 -10.85 -19.15 5.08
N SER A 41 -10.55 -18.18 5.94
CA SER A 41 -10.72 -18.26 7.38
C SER A 41 -12.07 -17.75 7.82
N SER A 42 -12.98 -18.65 8.24
CA SER A 42 -14.27 -18.26 8.83
C SER A 42 -14.09 -17.35 10.05
N ALA A 43 -13.06 -17.58 10.87
CA ALA A 43 -12.74 -16.71 12.01
C ALA A 43 -12.35 -15.28 11.60
N ALA A 44 -11.60 -15.12 10.49
CA ALA A 44 -11.30 -13.78 9.96
C ALA A 44 -12.56 -13.09 9.43
N LEU A 45 -13.44 -13.82 8.76
CA LEU A 45 -14.75 -13.34 8.31
C LEU A 45 -15.64 -12.90 9.49
N ASP A 46 -15.66 -13.65 10.59
CA ASP A 46 -16.40 -13.29 11.79
C ASP A 46 -15.91 -11.97 12.40
N ILE A 47 -14.61 -11.86 12.65
CA ILE A 47 -13.98 -10.65 13.19
C ILE A 47 -14.23 -9.43 12.28
N ALA A 48 -14.11 -9.61 10.97
CA ALA A 48 -14.35 -8.53 10.02
C ALA A 48 -15.81 -8.07 10.04
N THR A 49 -16.75 -9.03 10.11
CA THR A 49 -18.20 -8.75 10.20
C THR A 49 -18.55 -7.99 11.48
N GLU A 50 -17.99 -8.38 12.63
CA GLU A 50 -18.17 -7.66 13.90
C GLU A 50 -17.66 -6.21 13.82
N ARG A 51 -16.45 -6.01 13.22
CA ARG A 51 -15.89 -4.67 13.01
C ARG A 51 -16.77 -3.80 12.12
N TRP A 52 -17.34 -4.39 11.07
CA TRP A 52 -18.29 -3.70 10.21
C TRP A 52 -19.51 -3.22 11.00
N ALA A 53 -20.17 -4.11 11.75
CA ALA A 53 -21.35 -3.80 12.54
C ALA A 53 -21.10 -2.68 13.56
N LEU A 54 -19.93 -2.71 14.22
CA LEU A 54 -19.51 -1.67 15.16
C LEU A 54 -19.28 -0.30 14.50
N SER A 55 -18.87 -0.28 13.23
CA SER A 55 -18.51 0.96 12.53
C SER A 55 -19.69 1.56 11.76
N SER A 56 -20.53 0.73 11.15
CA SER A 56 -21.67 1.18 10.36
C SER A 56 -22.90 1.49 11.24
N GLY A 57 -22.97 0.92 12.45
CA GLY A 57 -24.16 0.97 13.27
C GLY A 57 -25.36 0.19 12.69
N GLU A 58 -25.14 -0.56 11.61
CA GLU A 58 -26.17 -1.30 10.88
C GLU A 58 -25.93 -2.81 11.02
N ALA A 59 -27.03 -3.57 11.00
CA ALA A 59 -26.93 -5.02 10.90
C ALA A 59 -26.32 -5.43 9.56
N PRO A 60 -25.39 -6.41 9.54
CA PRO A 60 -24.67 -6.79 8.32
C PRO A 60 -25.57 -7.40 7.22
N GLU A 61 -26.76 -7.89 7.59
CA GLU A 61 -27.61 -8.78 6.80
C GLU A 61 -28.23 -8.16 5.52
N GLY A 62 -28.07 -6.89 5.27
CA GLY A 62 -28.61 -6.24 4.05
C GLY A 62 -27.55 -5.85 3.03
N ARG A 63 -26.28 -5.73 3.46
CA ARG A 63 -25.21 -5.14 2.65
C ARG A 63 -23.96 -5.98 2.59
N LEU A 64 -23.76 -6.95 3.49
CA LEU A 64 -22.54 -7.73 3.63
C LEU A 64 -22.81 -9.19 3.26
N ARG A 65 -21.95 -9.75 2.38
CA ARG A 65 -21.94 -11.16 2.00
C ARG A 65 -20.57 -11.75 2.32
N ARG A 66 -20.53 -13.01 2.75
CA ARG A 66 -19.30 -13.71 3.15
C ARG A 66 -19.04 -14.88 2.22
N HIS A 67 -17.79 -15.04 1.81
CA HIS A 67 -17.34 -16.10 0.93
C HIS A 67 -16.02 -16.68 1.45
N GLU A 68 -15.90 -17.99 1.54
CA GLU A 68 -14.63 -18.66 1.87
C GLU A 68 -13.71 -18.81 0.66
N SER A 69 -14.19 -18.49 -0.54
CA SER A 69 -13.45 -18.49 -1.79
C SER A 69 -14.07 -17.48 -2.77
N CYS A 70 -13.47 -17.28 -3.94
CA CYS A 70 -14.02 -16.43 -4.98
C CYS A 70 -15.28 -17.00 -5.66
N HIS A 71 -15.65 -18.26 -5.38
CA HIS A 71 -16.87 -18.86 -5.92
C HIS A 71 -18.13 -18.20 -5.33
N GLY A 72 -19.11 -17.94 -6.19
CA GLY A 72 -20.38 -17.33 -5.79
C GLY A 72 -20.36 -15.82 -5.65
N LEU A 73 -19.26 -15.17 -6.06
CA LEU A 73 -19.24 -13.72 -6.25
C LEU A 73 -20.17 -13.30 -7.39
N PRO A 74 -20.70 -12.08 -7.36
CA PRO A 74 -21.40 -11.51 -8.49
C PRO A 74 -20.53 -11.52 -9.76
N PRO A 75 -21.11 -11.73 -10.95
CA PRO A 75 -20.35 -11.78 -12.19
C PRO A 75 -19.66 -10.46 -12.56
N ARG A 76 -20.08 -9.36 -11.92
CA ARG A 76 -19.49 -8.03 -12.05
C ARG A 76 -19.18 -7.46 -10.66
N VAL A 77 -17.98 -6.93 -10.52
CA VAL A 77 -17.48 -6.25 -9.33
C VAL A 77 -16.99 -4.85 -9.73
N ASP A 78 -17.54 -3.83 -9.10
CA ASP A 78 -17.16 -2.45 -9.43
C ASP A 78 -15.80 -2.08 -8.83
N VAL A 79 -15.54 -2.48 -7.56
CA VAL A 79 -14.23 -2.28 -6.92
C VAL A 79 -13.80 -3.53 -6.16
N ALA A 80 -12.59 -4.02 -6.41
CA ALA A 80 -11.96 -5.08 -5.62
C ALA A 80 -10.78 -4.51 -4.83
N VAL A 81 -10.85 -4.60 -3.49
CA VAL A 81 -9.75 -4.28 -2.57
C VAL A 81 -9.08 -5.59 -2.16
N VAL A 82 -7.82 -5.79 -2.53
CA VAL A 82 -7.09 -7.03 -2.25
C VAL A 82 -6.02 -6.79 -1.18
N ALA A 83 -6.31 -7.25 0.04
CA ALA A 83 -5.51 -7.05 1.23
C ALA A 83 -4.86 -8.34 1.77
N ALA A 84 -4.73 -9.36 0.94
CA ALA A 84 -3.95 -10.57 1.22
C ALA A 84 -2.45 -10.25 1.31
N THR A 85 -1.65 -11.19 1.84
CA THR A 85 -0.19 -11.07 1.88
C THR A 85 0.43 -11.02 0.48
N ALA A 86 1.65 -10.50 0.35
CA ALA A 86 2.36 -10.38 -0.90
C ALA A 86 2.58 -11.72 -1.63
N GLU A 87 2.68 -12.82 -0.87
CA GLU A 87 2.76 -14.18 -1.41
C GLU A 87 1.46 -14.60 -2.11
N ILE A 88 0.33 -14.35 -1.47
CA ILE A 88 -0.99 -14.84 -1.91
C ILE A 88 -1.66 -13.88 -2.91
N ARG A 89 -1.34 -12.59 -2.85
CA ARG A 89 -2.03 -11.55 -3.63
C ARG A 89 -2.06 -11.83 -5.14
N PRO A 90 -0.97 -12.21 -5.84
CA PRO A 90 -1.04 -12.50 -7.28
C PRO A 90 -1.99 -13.65 -7.60
N ILE A 91 -2.02 -14.68 -6.75
CA ILE A 91 -2.91 -15.83 -6.88
C ILE A 91 -4.36 -15.38 -6.72
N LEU A 92 -4.66 -14.66 -5.66
CA LEU A 92 -6.01 -14.20 -5.32
C LEU A 92 -6.58 -13.23 -6.37
N VAL A 93 -5.74 -12.34 -6.92
CA VAL A 93 -6.15 -11.43 -8.02
C VAL A 93 -6.53 -12.23 -9.27
N ARG A 94 -5.77 -13.27 -9.61
CA ARG A 94 -6.09 -14.15 -10.74
C ARG A 94 -7.39 -14.91 -10.50
N GLU A 95 -7.60 -15.50 -9.33
CA GLU A 95 -8.83 -16.21 -8.97
C GLU A 95 -10.06 -15.30 -9.01
N LEU A 96 -9.93 -14.07 -8.52
CA LEU A 96 -10.99 -13.06 -8.61
C LEU A 96 -11.35 -12.72 -10.06
N ARG A 97 -10.32 -12.48 -10.90
CA ARG A 97 -10.51 -12.22 -12.32
C ARG A 97 -11.20 -13.38 -13.06
N GLU A 98 -10.87 -14.62 -12.69
CA GLU A 98 -11.51 -15.82 -13.25
C GLU A 98 -12.97 -15.95 -12.82
N SER A 99 -13.32 -15.43 -11.64
CA SER A 99 -14.67 -15.54 -11.06
C SER A 99 -15.60 -14.39 -11.41
N ALA A 100 -15.07 -13.19 -11.70
CA ALA A 100 -15.85 -11.98 -11.94
C ALA A 100 -15.11 -10.98 -12.86
N VAL A 101 -15.88 -10.15 -13.58
CA VAL A 101 -15.35 -8.98 -14.26
C VAL A 101 -15.19 -7.85 -13.25
N VAL A 102 -13.95 -7.48 -12.94
CA VAL A 102 -13.63 -6.41 -11.98
C VAL A 102 -13.30 -5.13 -12.73
N GLN A 103 -14.01 -4.04 -12.39
CA GLN A 103 -13.83 -2.75 -13.06
C GLN A 103 -12.62 -1.99 -12.50
N TYR A 104 -12.45 -1.92 -11.17
CA TYR A 104 -11.37 -1.21 -10.49
C TYR A 104 -10.70 -2.09 -9.44
N TRP A 105 -9.37 -2.05 -9.39
CA TRP A 105 -8.58 -2.78 -8.41
C TRP A 105 -7.84 -1.83 -7.47
N VAL A 106 -7.85 -2.15 -6.19
CA VAL A 106 -7.01 -1.52 -5.16
C VAL A 106 -6.22 -2.62 -4.46
N LEU A 107 -4.91 -2.62 -4.65
CA LEU A 107 -4.03 -3.65 -4.14
C LEU A 107 -3.20 -3.12 -2.96
N GLU A 108 -3.03 -3.95 -1.93
CA GLU A 108 -2.12 -3.63 -0.83
C GLU A 108 -0.65 -3.78 -1.26
N LYS A 109 0.23 -3.05 -0.60
CA LYS A 109 1.68 -3.21 -0.67
C LYS A 109 2.15 -4.30 0.33
N VAL A 110 3.31 -4.88 0.21
CA VAL A 110 4.19 -5.03 -0.94
C VAL A 110 3.48 -5.89 -1.97
N LEU A 111 3.57 -5.54 -3.25
CA LEU A 111 2.72 -6.15 -4.30
C LEU A 111 2.88 -7.66 -4.43
N ALA A 112 4.12 -8.15 -4.40
CA ALA A 112 4.46 -9.57 -4.54
C ALA A 112 5.80 -9.86 -3.85
N GLN A 113 6.17 -11.12 -3.74
CA GLN A 113 7.46 -11.56 -3.18
C GLN A 113 8.53 -11.82 -4.25
N ASN A 114 8.19 -11.73 -5.54
CA ASN A 114 9.08 -11.94 -6.67
C ASN A 114 8.61 -11.18 -7.92
N LEU A 115 9.47 -11.16 -8.94
CA LEU A 115 9.19 -10.41 -10.16
C LEU A 115 8.05 -11.04 -10.99
N ALA A 116 7.95 -12.38 -11.02
CA ALA A 116 6.87 -13.06 -11.72
C ALA A 116 5.49 -12.68 -11.17
N GLY A 117 5.37 -12.54 -9.84
CA GLY A 117 4.13 -12.08 -9.22
C GLY A 117 3.74 -10.65 -9.61
N LEU A 118 4.71 -9.77 -9.89
CA LEU A 118 4.41 -8.44 -10.43
C LEU A 118 3.85 -8.52 -11.86
N ASP A 119 4.43 -9.40 -12.69
CA ASP A 119 3.96 -9.61 -14.06
C ASP A 119 2.56 -10.25 -14.07
N ASP A 120 2.31 -11.20 -13.16
CA ASP A 120 0.99 -11.82 -12.97
C ASP A 120 -0.07 -10.78 -12.56
N LEU A 121 0.25 -9.84 -11.67
CA LEU A 121 -0.67 -8.76 -11.28
C LEU A 121 -1.01 -7.85 -12.45
N LEU A 122 -0.01 -7.42 -13.24
CA LEU A 122 -0.24 -6.61 -14.43
C LEU A 122 -1.12 -7.33 -15.45
N ALA A 123 -0.82 -8.60 -15.73
CA ALA A 123 -1.59 -9.41 -16.67
C ALA A 123 -3.03 -9.68 -16.19
N SER A 124 -3.19 -9.92 -14.88
CA SER A 124 -4.51 -10.22 -14.31
C SER A 124 -5.43 -9.00 -14.21
N THR A 125 -4.89 -7.79 -14.22
CA THR A 125 -5.67 -6.54 -14.13
C THR A 125 -5.75 -5.76 -15.46
N ALA A 126 -5.15 -6.28 -16.53
CA ALA A 126 -4.99 -5.56 -17.81
C ALA A 126 -6.32 -5.13 -18.47
N ASP A 127 -7.39 -5.90 -18.26
CA ASP A 127 -8.72 -5.64 -18.86
C ASP A 127 -9.58 -4.70 -17.97
N ALA A 128 -9.10 -4.31 -16.79
CA ALA A 128 -9.81 -3.42 -15.89
C ALA A 128 -9.75 -1.95 -16.36
N ALA A 129 -10.71 -1.14 -15.93
CA ALA A 129 -10.69 0.30 -16.18
C ALA A 129 -9.53 0.99 -15.43
N GLY A 130 -9.05 0.38 -14.31
CA GLY A 130 -7.87 0.85 -13.61
C GLY A 130 -7.49 -0.05 -12.44
N ALA A 131 -6.21 0.05 -12.04
CA ALA A 131 -5.66 -0.63 -10.88
C ALA A 131 -4.69 0.30 -10.14
N TRP A 132 -4.79 0.35 -8.82
CA TRP A 132 -4.01 1.22 -7.93
C TRP A 132 -3.41 0.44 -6.78
N VAL A 133 -2.39 1.02 -6.17
CA VAL A 133 -1.69 0.41 -5.04
C VAL A 133 -1.78 1.31 -3.81
N ASN A 134 -2.12 0.73 -2.68
CA ASN A 134 -2.36 1.44 -1.43
C ASN A 134 -1.05 1.91 -0.76
N THR A 135 -0.45 2.95 -1.32
CA THR A 135 0.59 3.77 -0.68
C THR A 135 -0.01 5.14 -0.35
N PRO A 136 -0.76 5.28 0.74
CA PRO A 136 -1.77 6.32 0.93
C PRO A 136 -1.23 7.73 1.16
N ARG A 137 0.08 7.96 1.30
CA ARG A 137 0.63 9.31 1.54
C ARG A 137 0.21 10.31 0.46
N ARG A 138 0.03 9.86 -0.80
CA ARG A 138 -0.46 10.71 -1.90
C ARG A 138 -1.87 11.26 -1.70
N ILE A 139 -2.72 10.56 -0.94
CA ILE A 139 -4.11 10.96 -0.69
C ILE A 139 -4.34 11.56 0.69
N ILE A 140 -3.33 11.63 1.54
CA ILE A 140 -3.39 12.26 2.85
C ILE A 140 -3.15 13.77 2.69
N ASP A 141 -4.13 14.58 3.05
CA ASP A 141 -4.09 16.04 2.92
C ASP A 141 -2.86 16.69 3.55
N TRP A 142 -2.38 16.13 4.67
CA TRP A 142 -1.17 16.61 5.31
C TRP A 142 0.06 16.50 4.39
N TYR A 143 0.26 15.35 3.75
CA TYR A 143 1.35 15.15 2.79
C TYR A 143 1.18 15.97 1.51
N ARG A 144 -0.07 16.19 1.07
CA ARG A 144 -0.36 17.08 -0.07
C ARG A 144 0.05 18.51 0.24
N ARG A 145 -0.32 19.06 1.42
CA ARG A 145 0.10 20.40 1.84
C ARG A 145 1.61 20.54 1.96
N ILE A 146 2.30 19.53 2.51
CA ILE A 146 3.76 19.50 2.60
C ILE A 146 4.38 19.51 1.20
N GLY A 147 3.88 18.69 0.28
CA GLY A 147 4.32 18.60 -1.11
C GLY A 147 4.08 19.91 -1.88
N GLU A 148 2.90 20.49 -1.77
CA GLU A 148 2.56 21.77 -2.41
C GLU A 148 3.45 22.93 -1.91
N ALA A 149 3.71 22.97 -0.59
CA ALA A 149 4.59 23.97 0.02
C ALA A 149 6.07 23.73 -0.29
N GLY A 150 6.42 22.54 -0.76
CA GLY A 150 7.76 22.12 -1.13
C GLY A 150 7.89 21.74 -2.60
N ALA A 151 6.88 22.06 -3.44
CA ALA A 151 6.91 21.80 -4.88
C ALA A 151 8.18 22.41 -5.50
N THR A 152 9.16 21.56 -5.73
CA THR A 152 10.49 22.00 -6.15
C THR A 152 10.74 21.58 -7.58
N GLN A 153 11.33 22.48 -8.32
CA GLN A 153 11.98 22.15 -9.58
C GLN A 153 13.38 21.62 -9.24
N GLY A 154 13.52 20.32 -9.13
CA GLY A 154 14.85 19.72 -8.90
C GLY A 154 14.80 18.41 -8.10
N PRO A 155 15.98 17.83 -7.85
CA PRO A 155 16.09 16.59 -7.14
C PRO A 155 15.61 16.72 -5.68
N VAL A 156 14.96 15.66 -5.21
CA VAL A 156 14.45 15.51 -3.84
C VAL A 156 15.29 14.46 -3.12
N GLU A 157 15.70 14.78 -1.91
CA GLU A 157 16.30 13.80 -1.00
C GLU A 157 15.35 13.51 0.14
N ILE A 158 15.10 12.22 0.39
CA ILE A 158 14.32 11.74 1.54
C ILE A 158 15.21 10.88 2.42
N VAL A 159 15.32 11.22 3.69
CA VAL A 159 15.99 10.40 4.70
C VAL A 159 14.94 9.92 5.70
N VAL A 160 14.79 8.62 5.82
CA VAL A 160 13.91 7.98 6.80
C VAL A 160 14.79 7.29 7.85
N ASP A 161 14.60 7.64 9.10
CA ASP A 161 15.45 7.23 10.20
C ASP A 161 14.62 6.81 11.40
N GLY A 162 14.91 5.66 11.99
CA GLY A 162 14.18 5.18 13.18
C GLY A 162 14.60 3.76 13.56
N GLY A 163 13.94 3.20 14.55
CA GLY A 163 14.21 1.85 15.03
C GLY A 163 13.03 0.91 14.83
N GLY A 164 13.29 -0.31 14.34
CA GLY A 164 12.30 -1.38 14.25
C GLY A 164 11.09 -1.08 13.37
N TRP A 165 11.21 -0.15 12.41
CA TRP A 165 10.09 0.25 11.56
C TRP A 165 9.87 -0.64 10.33
N GLY A 166 10.82 -1.57 10.07
CA GLY A 166 10.70 -2.61 9.04
C GLY A 166 10.94 -2.10 7.62
N ILE A 167 12.21 -1.98 7.23
CA ILE A 167 12.62 -1.54 5.89
C ILE A 167 12.01 -2.43 4.80
N ALA A 168 12.07 -3.76 4.97
CA ALA A 168 11.66 -4.69 3.93
C ALA A 168 10.16 -4.58 3.58
N CYS A 169 9.31 -4.33 4.58
CA CYS A 169 7.86 -4.21 4.35
C CYS A 169 7.43 -2.78 4.03
N ASN A 170 8.15 -1.74 4.50
CA ASN A 170 7.66 -0.37 4.44
C ASN A 170 8.44 0.58 3.50
N ALA A 171 9.59 0.16 2.97
CA ALA A 171 10.39 0.98 2.04
C ALA A 171 9.55 1.56 0.90
N VAL A 172 8.67 0.77 0.31
CA VAL A 172 7.85 1.17 -0.85
C VAL A 172 6.99 2.41 -0.61
N HIS A 173 6.60 2.70 0.64
CA HIS A 173 5.88 3.92 0.97
C HIS A 173 6.71 5.19 0.77
N PHE A 174 8.00 5.12 1.03
CA PHE A 174 8.94 6.24 0.91
C PHE A 174 9.50 6.34 -0.52
N LEU A 175 9.67 5.20 -1.18
CA LEU A 175 10.02 5.16 -2.60
C LEU A 175 8.90 5.80 -3.44
N ASP A 176 7.64 5.47 -3.14
CA ASP A 176 6.48 6.09 -3.79
C ASP A 176 6.41 7.60 -3.52
N LEU A 177 6.66 8.02 -2.28
CA LEU A 177 6.70 9.43 -1.92
C LEU A 177 7.74 10.21 -2.73
N CYS A 178 8.95 9.66 -2.88
CA CYS A 178 10.01 10.26 -3.69
C CYS A 178 9.62 10.31 -5.17
N ALA A 179 9.11 9.22 -5.73
CA ALA A 179 8.67 9.17 -7.11
C ALA A 179 7.54 10.16 -7.40
N TRP A 180 6.58 10.30 -6.48
CA TRP A 180 5.48 11.24 -6.61
C TRP A 180 5.97 12.69 -6.66
N TRP A 181 6.90 13.07 -5.79
CA TRP A 181 7.36 14.46 -5.72
C TRP A 181 8.42 14.80 -6.78
N SER A 182 9.24 13.85 -7.17
CA SER A 182 10.28 14.08 -8.18
C SER A 182 9.83 13.80 -9.62
N GLY A 183 8.75 13.02 -9.80
CA GLY A 183 8.36 12.48 -11.10
C GLY A 183 9.36 11.49 -11.70
N ALA A 184 10.35 11.03 -10.89
CA ALA A 184 11.47 10.23 -11.37
C ALA A 184 11.27 8.74 -11.10
N ARG A 185 11.92 7.90 -11.93
CA ARG A 185 11.99 6.44 -11.74
C ARG A 185 13.22 6.05 -10.96
N ILE A 186 13.19 4.90 -10.30
CA ILE A 186 14.36 4.31 -9.65
C ILE A 186 15.40 3.94 -10.70
N ASP A 187 16.65 4.35 -10.44
CA ASP A 187 17.84 4.03 -11.21
C ASP A 187 18.62 2.88 -10.56
N THR A 188 18.89 2.99 -9.25
CA THR A 188 19.62 1.95 -8.50
C THR A 188 19.05 1.78 -7.09
N VAL A 189 19.15 0.53 -6.57
CA VAL A 189 18.87 0.18 -5.18
C VAL A 189 20.13 -0.46 -4.60
N ASP A 190 20.71 0.17 -3.59
CA ASP A 190 21.90 -0.32 -2.89
C ASP A 190 21.47 -0.89 -1.52
N THR A 191 21.69 -2.19 -1.34
CA THR A 191 21.41 -2.95 -0.12
C THR A 191 22.66 -3.33 0.66
N ALA A 192 23.86 -2.86 0.26
CA ALA A 192 25.14 -3.23 0.90
C ALA A 192 25.21 -2.83 2.39
N GLY A 193 24.45 -1.82 2.80
CA GLY A 193 24.36 -1.38 4.19
C GLY A 193 23.29 -2.10 5.03
N LEU A 194 22.52 -3.03 4.46
CA LEU A 194 21.56 -3.82 5.21
C LEU A 194 22.25 -4.89 6.06
N SER A 195 21.66 -5.21 7.19
CA SER A 195 22.09 -6.32 8.03
C SER A 195 22.01 -7.64 7.25
N PRO A 196 23.00 -8.53 7.38
CA PRO A 196 22.88 -9.90 6.87
C PRO A 196 21.89 -10.74 7.66
N GLU A 197 21.47 -10.29 8.83
CA GLU A 197 20.50 -10.98 9.68
C GLU A 197 19.09 -10.55 9.32
N TRP A 198 18.23 -11.56 9.10
CA TRP A 198 16.81 -11.38 8.90
C TRP A 198 16.04 -11.84 10.11
N LEU A 199 15.18 -10.97 10.63
CA LEU A 199 14.37 -11.22 11.82
C LEU A 199 12.94 -11.57 11.43
N PRO A 200 12.26 -12.49 12.17
CA PRO A 200 10.84 -12.73 11.93
C PRO A 200 10.03 -11.45 12.02
N ALA A 201 9.23 -11.18 11.01
CA ALA A 201 8.27 -10.08 11.01
C ALA A 201 7.02 -10.41 11.85
N GLY A 202 6.15 -9.43 12.06
CA GLY A 202 4.90 -9.63 12.80
C GLY A 202 3.91 -10.63 12.17
N ARG A 203 4.13 -11.05 10.92
CA ARG A 203 3.35 -12.09 10.24
C ARG A 203 4.18 -13.36 10.09
N PRO A 204 3.67 -14.54 10.50
CA PRO A 204 4.39 -15.80 10.36
C PRO A 204 4.87 -16.03 8.92
N GLY A 205 6.11 -16.53 8.79
CA GLY A 205 6.71 -16.82 7.49
C GLY A 205 7.25 -15.59 6.73
N ASN A 206 7.11 -14.39 7.28
CA ASN A 206 7.69 -13.18 6.71
C ASN A 206 8.83 -12.65 7.58
N PHE A 207 9.74 -11.91 6.97
CA PHE A 207 10.95 -11.43 7.61
C PHE A 207 11.16 -9.93 7.37
N GLU A 208 11.92 -9.34 8.27
CA GLU A 208 12.41 -7.97 8.22
C GLU A 208 13.93 -7.93 8.34
N THR A 209 14.53 -6.86 7.87
CA THR A 209 15.94 -6.57 8.04
C THR A 209 16.14 -5.13 8.52
N SER A 210 17.22 -4.90 9.22
CA SER A 210 17.67 -3.57 9.67
C SER A 210 18.88 -3.08 8.87
N GLY A 211 19.42 -1.94 9.23
CA GLY A 211 20.59 -1.35 8.58
C GLY A 211 20.23 -0.20 7.66
N MET A 212 20.91 -0.07 6.53
CA MET A 212 20.78 1.06 5.63
C MET A 212 20.57 0.60 4.18
N MET A 213 19.58 1.20 3.51
CA MET A 213 19.34 1.05 2.09
C MET A 213 19.37 2.43 1.42
N GLU A 214 20.11 2.56 0.31
CA GLU A 214 20.08 3.77 -0.50
C GLU A 214 19.41 3.48 -1.84
N VAL A 215 18.46 4.33 -2.23
CA VAL A 215 17.76 4.24 -3.52
C VAL A 215 17.97 5.54 -4.27
N ARG A 216 18.54 5.45 -5.47
CA ARG A 216 18.77 6.59 -6.37
C ARG A 216 17.72 6.59 -7.47
N PHE A 217 17.24 7.77 -7.77
CA PHE A 217 16.29 8.02 -8.84
C PHE A 217 16.94 8.81 -9.96
N ALA A 218 16.43 8.65 -11.16
CA ALA A 218 16.84 9.47 -12.30
C ALA A 218 16.71 10.96 -11.96
N GLY A 219 17.61 11.77 -12.51
CA GLY A 219 17.60 13.21 -12.23
C GLY A 219 18.19 13.63 -10.88
N GLY A 220 18.78 12.68 -10.13
CA GLY A 220 19.56 12.98 -8.91
C GLY A 220 18.76 12.95 -7.60
N SER A 221 17.45 12.61 -7.61
CA SER A 221 16.69 12.36 -6.38
C SER A 221 17.15 11.08 -5.69
N ARG A 222 17.04 11.02 -4.36
CA ARG A 222 17.43 9.83 -3.59
C ARG A 222 16.59 9.62 -2.36
N VAL A 223 16.51 8.36 -1.92
CA VAL A 223 15.94 7.95 -0.64
C VAL A 223 16.99 7.18 0.15
N LEU A 224 17.23 7.60 1.37
CA LEU A 224 18.06 6.89 2.34
C LEU A 224 17.17 6.37 3.45
N LEU A 225 17.11 5.06 3.61
CA LEU A 225 16.32 4.35 4.61
C LEU A 225 17.26 3.78 5.67
N ARG A 226 17.06 4.13 6.94
CA ARG A 226 17.85 3.61 8.07
C ARG A 226 16.93 3.06 9.13
N ASP A 227 17.15 1.80 9.48
CA ASP A 227 16.54 1.12 10.62
C ASP A 227 17.65 0.66 11.54
N VAL A 228 17.80 1.32 12.69
CA VAL A 228 18.85 1.03 13.66
C VAL A 228 18.45 -0.06 14.65
N GLY A 229 17.26 -0.65 14.47
CA GLY A 229 16.65 -1.53 15.45
C GLY A 229 16.15 -0.77 16.70
N GLY A 230 15.53 -1.50 17.64
CA GLY A 230 14.96 -0.88 18.85
C GLY A 230 13.70 -0.05 18.58
N ASP A 231 13.43 0.94 19.46
CA ASP A 231 12.16 1.69 19.50
C ASP A 231 12.36 3.18 19.17
N GLU A 232 13.42 3.54 18.48
CA GLU A 232 13.68 4.93 18.11
C GLU A 232 12.54 5.46 17.21
N PRO A 233 11.97 6.64 17.53
CA PRO A 233 10.87 7.18 16.76
C PRO A 233 11.23 7.40 15.28
N LEU A 234 10.33 7.00 14.39
CA LEU A 234 10.49 7.23 12.96
C LEU A 234 10.45 8.73 12.66
N THR A 235 11.47 9.20 11.98
CA THR A 235 11.58 10.57 11.46
C THR A 235 11.79 10.54 9.95
N ILE A 236 11.25 11.55 9.26
CA ILE A 236 11.38 11.69 7.82
C ILE A 236 11.92 13.10 7.56
N SER A 237 13.11 13.19 7.00
CA SER A 237 13.68 14.45 6.53
C SER A 237 13.59 14.50 5.02
N ILE A 238 13.03 15.57 4.49
CA ILE A 238 12.87 15.80 3.06
C ILE A 238 13.59 17.09 2.73
N SER A 239 14.48 17.05 1.76
CA SER A 239 15.21 18.23 1.30
C SER A 239 15.18 18.34 -0.21
N SER A 240 15.17 19.58 -0.66
CA SER A 240 15.25 20.00 -2.05
C SER A 240 16.10 21.26 -2.12
N ALA A 241 16.29 21.82 -3.31
CA ALA A 241 17.12 23.01 -3.48
C ALA A 241 16.67 24.22 -2.60
N ASP A 242 15.37 24.39 -2.43
CA ASP A 242 14.81 25.59 -1.81
C ASP A 242 14.36 25.39 -0.36
N HIS A 243 13.90 24.18 -0.01
CA HIS A 243 13.28 23.92 1.28
C HIS A 243 13.57 22.50 1.79
N GLY A 244 13.57 22.38 3.12
CA GLY A 244 13.59 21.07 3.79
C GLY A 244 12.43 20.94 4.77
N TRP A 245 11.97 19.72 4.99
CA TRP A 245 10.99 19.37 6.01
C TRP A 245 11.55 18.30 6.92
N HIS A 246 11.28 18.43 8.20
CA HIS A 246 11.48 17.38 9.19
C HIS A 246 10.13 16.96 9.74
N ILE A 247 9.75 15.70 9.55
CA ILE A 247 8.42 15.15 9.82
C ILE A 247 8.52 14.06 10.88
N GLN A 248 7.67 14.15 11.89
CA GLN A 248 7.46 13.14 12.92
C GLN A 248 6.00 12.70 12.86
N GLU A 249 5.72 11.62 12.12
CA GLU A 249 4.35 11.12 11.88
C GLU A 249 3.63 10.74 13.17
N SER A 250 4.36 10.14 14.14
CA SER A 250 3.80 9.67 15.42
C SER A 250 3.23 10.79 16.29
N VAL A 251 3.76 12.01 16.17
CA VAL A 251 3.30 13.19 16.92
C VAL A 251 2.58 14.21 16.03
N GLY A 252 2.41 13.89 14.75
CA GLY A 252 1.67 14.73 13.81
C GLY A 252 2.31 16.09 13.52
N ARG A 253 3.64 16.15 13.46
CA ARG A 253 4.37 17.42 13.32
C ARG A 253 5.30 17.39 12.10
N ALA A 254 5.23 18.44 11.29
CA ALA A 254 6.22 18.77 10.28
C ALA A 254 6.78 20.18 10.52
N VAL A 255 8.10 20.32 10.44
CA VAL A 255 8.80 21.59 10.59
C VAL A 255 9.65 21.83 9.35
N ARG A 256 9.43 22.96 8.69
CA ARG A 256 10.20 23.39 7.52
C ARG A 256 11.51 24.06 7.95
N SER A 257 12.50 24.08 7.08
CA SER A 257 13.83 24.66 7.34
C SER A 257 13.81 26.14 7.73
N ASP A 258 12.76 26.89 7.37
CA ASP A 258 12.54 28.30 7.78
C ASP A 258 11.78 28.45 9.11
N GLY A 259 11.49 27.34 9.80
CA GLY A 259 10.75 27.32 11.08
C GLY A 259 9.22 27.25 10.94
N ARG A 260 8.67 27.27 9.73
CA ARG A 260 7.22 27.06 9.51
C ARG A 260 6.82 25.66 9.99
N ARG A 261 5.71 25.57 10.69
CA ARG A 261 5.10 24.31 11.14
C ARG A 261 3.86 23.99 10.34
N ASP A 262 3.64 22.71 10.11
CA ASP A 262 2.38 22.15 9.60
C ASP A 262 2.05 20.93 10.48
N ASP A 263 0.98 21.02 11.24
CA ASP A 263 0.51 19.93 12.09
C ASP A 263 -0.52 19.10 11.32
N GLY A 264 -0.43 17.77 11.46
CA GLY A 264 -1.30 16.84 10.77
C GLY A 264 -1.23 15.46 11.38
N ARG A 265 -1.77 14.48 10.71
CA ARG A 265 -1.67 13.07 11.09
C ARG A 265 -1.74 12.15 9.88
N LEU A 266 -1.23 10.95 10.02
CA LEU A 266 -1.59 9.88 9.11
C LEU A 266 -3.03 9.45 9.39
N ALA A 267 -3.86 9.49 8.36
CA ALA A 267 -5.17 8.89 8.43
C ALA A 267 -5.04 7.36 8.52
N LEU A 268 -5.88 6.74 9.34
CA LEU A 268 -5.93 5.28 9.43
C LEU A 268 -6.59 4.69 8.18
N GLN A 269 -6.25 3.44 7.84
CA GLN A 269 -6.87 2.75 6.70
C GLN A 269 -8.40 2.71 6.81
N SER A 270 -8.91 2.58 8.04
CA SER A 270 -10.35 2.63 8.33
C SER A 270 -11.01 4.00 8.14
N GLU A 271 -10.25 5.04 7.84
CA GLU A 271 -10.74 6.38 7.52
C GLU A 271 -10.63 6.72 6.03
N LEU A 272 -9.81 5.98 5.30
CA LEU A 272 -9.47 6.29 3.90
C LEU A 272 -10.34 5.54 2.89
N THR A 273 -10.68 4.27 3.16
CA THR A 273 -11.21 3.36 2.14
C THR A 273 -12.57 3.79 1.60
N GLY A 274 -13.47 4.33 2.43
CA GLY A 274 -14.78 4.80 1.97
C GLY A 274 -14.64 5.91 0.93
N GLY A 275 -13.88 6.96 1.25
CA GLY A 275 -13.63 8.07 0.33
C GLY A 275 -12.88 7.65 -0.94
N LEU A 276 -11.95 6.70 -0.82
CA LEU A 276 -11.21 6.12 -1.94
C LEU A 276 -12.16 5.41 -2.92
N VAL A 277 -13.02 4.54 -2.41
CA VAL A 277 -14.02 3.80 -3.23
C VAL A 277 -15.04 4.75 -3.83
N ASP A 278 -15.53 5.73 -3.06
CA ASP A 278 -16.42 6.77 -3.57
C ASP A 278 -15.82 7.55 -4.73
N SER A 279 -14.51 7.87 -4.65
CA SER A 279 -13.79 8.58 -5.71
C SER A 279 -13.68 7.72 -6.97
N LEU A 280 -13.27 6.45 -6.84
CA LEU A 280 -13.21 5.51 -7.98
C LEU A 280 -14.55 5.40 -8.69
N LEU A 281 -15.63 5.19 -7.94
CA LEU A 281 -16.98 5.01 -8.50
C LEU A 281 -17.54 6.28 -9.17
N ARG A 282 -17.11 7.47 -8.72
CA ARG A 282 -17.60 8.75 -9.30
C ARG A 282 -16.73 9.27 -10.43
N SER A 283 -15.41 9.14 -10.33
CA SER A 283 -14.47 9.79 -11.25
C SER A 283 -13.56 8.84 -12.01
N GLY A 284 -13.50 7.56 -11.60
CA GLY A 284 -12.57 6.59 -12.18
C GLY A 284 -11.13 6.75 -11.70
N ASP A 285 -10.88 7.57 -10.66
CA ASP A 285 -9.56 7.78 -10.07
C ASP A 285 -9.68 7.96 -8.55
N CYS A 286 -8.63 7.61 -7.81
CA CYS A 286 -8.59 7.74 -6.34
C CYS A 286 -7.34 8.47 -5.83
N GLY A 287 -6.46 8.93 -6.72
CA GLY A 287 -5.24 9.66 -6.37
C GLY A 287 -4.11 8.80 -5.79
N LEU A 288 -4.29 7.48 -5.67
CA LEU A 288 -3.22 6.53 -5.37
C LEU A 288 -2.34 6.33 -6.62
N PRO A 289 -1.09 5.82 -6.47
CA PRO A 289 -0.30 5.43 -7.64
C PRO A 289 -0.99 4.29 -8.39
N THR A 290 -0.94 4.35 -9.71
CA THR A 290 -1.39 3.24 -10.56
C THR A 290 -0.56 1.98 -10.29
N LEU A 291 -1.11 0.81 -10.62
CA LEU A 291 -0.35 -0.44 -10.52
C LEU A 291 0.92 -0.40 -11.37
N ALA A 292 0.87 0.19 -12.56
CA ALA A 292 2.04 0.31 -13.43
C ALA A 292 3.16 1.15 -12.78
N GLU A 293 2.84 2.33 -12.24
CA GLU A 293 3.80 3.16 -11.50
C GLU A 293 4.38 2.40 -10.31
N SER A 294 3.54 1.69 -9.55
CA SER A 294 3.99 0.92 -8.40
C SER A 294 4.83 -0.29 -8.79
N VAL A 295 4.54 -0.97 -9.89
CA VAL A 295 5.38 -2.08 -10.40
C VAL A 295 6.75 -1.55 -10.83
N ASP A 296 6.82 -0.38 -11.47
CA ASP A 296 8.09 0.26 -11.81
C ASP A 296 8.98 0.54 -10.58
N LEU A 297 8.37 0.80 -9.41
CA LEU A 297 9.08 0.95 -8.13
C LEU A 297 9.41 -0.40 -7.48
N HIS A 298 8.45 -1.31 -7.45
CA HIS A 298 8.63 -2.62 -6.80
C HIS A 298 9.66 -3.49 -7.50
N ARG A 299 9.77 -3.44 -8.82
CA ARG A 299 10.65 -4.30 -9.60
C ARG A 299 12.13 -4.17 -9.22
N PRO A 300 12.77 -2.98 -9.26
CA PRO A 300 14.15 -2.82 -8.81
C PRO A 300 14.29 -3.08 -7.29
N PHE A 301 13.34 -2.67 -6.47
CA PHE A 301 13.34 -2.93 -5.04
C PHE A 301 13.33 -4.43 -4.73
N LEU A 302 12.36 -5.20 -5.27
CA LEU A 302 12.28 -6.64 -5.04
C LEU A 302 13.47 -7.39 -5.59
N SER A 303 14.03 -6.98 -6.74
CA SER A 303 15.26 -7.56 -7.28
C SER A 303 16.40 -7.44 -6.29
N ALA A 304 16.66 -6.23 -5.78
CA ALA A 304 17.74 -5.97 -4.83
C ALA A 304 17.52 -6.69 -3.49
N MET A 305 16.28 -6.71 -2.99
CA MET A 305 15.95 -7.45 -1.76
C MET A 305 16.10 -8.96 -1.90
N LEU A 306 15.73 -9.51 -3.06
CA LEU A 306 15.92 -10.94 -3.34
C LEU A 306 17.41 -11.29 -3.46
N ASP A 307 18.22 -10.44 -4.07
CA ASP A 307 19.66 -10.65 -4.16
C ASP A 307 20.32 -10.55 -2.78
N HIS A 308 19.89 -9.63 -1.93
CA HIS A 308 20.32 -9.55 -0.52
C HIS A 308 19.92 -10.81 0.26
N TRP A 309 18.66 -11.28 0.13
CA TRP A 309 18.16 -12.52 0.74
C TRP A 309 19.00 -13.74 0.32
N ARG A 310 19.32 -13.83 -0.97
CA ARG A 310 20.19 -14.90 -1.50
C ARG A 310 21.60 -14.85 -0.93
N ALA A 311 22.18 -13.68 -0.87
CA ALA A 311 23.56 -13.47 -0.37
C ALA A 311 23.68 -13.78 1.13
N THR A 312 22.58 -13.70 1.89
CA THR A 312 22.54 -13.87 3.35
C THR A 312 22.05 -15.25 3.80
N GLY A 313 22.23 -16.28 2.98
CA GLY A 313 22.02 -17.68 3.38
C GLY A 313 20.94 -18.43 2.59
N HIS A 314 20.35 -17.82 1.55
CA HIS A 314 19.26 -18.41 0.78
C HIS A 314 19.55 -18.47 -0.74
N PRO A 315 20.69 -19.05 -1.19
CA PRO A 315 21.21 -18.89 -2.57
C PRO A 315 20.27 -19.40 -3.66
N GLY A 316 19.35 -20.31 -3.33
CA GLY A 316 18.37 -20.87 -4.28
C GLY A 316 16.99 -20.19 -4.26
N ALA A 317 16.81 -19.14 -3.45
CA ALA A 317 15.51 -18.49 -3.28
C ALA A 317 15.00 -17.87 -4.59
N GLN A 318 13.73 -18.09 -4.90
CA GLN A 318 13.03 -17.46 -6.04
C GLN A 318 12.15 -16.28 -5.60
N SER A 319 11.95 -16.12 -4.30
CA SER A 319 11.18 -15.02 -3.68
C SER A 319 11.86 -14.55 -2.41
N VAL A 320 11.60 -13.30 -2.03
CA VAL A 320 11.96 -12.75 -0.73
C VAL A 320 10.70 -12.71 0.15
N PRO A 321 10.68 -13.36 1.32
CA PRO A 321 9.48 -13.51 2.14
C PRO A 321 9.18 -12.23 2.95
N ILE A 322 8.71 -11.19 2.25
CA ILE A 322 8.28 -9.89 2.82
C ILE A 322 6.82 -9.60 2.44
N THR A 323 6.13 -8.73 3.19
CA THR A 323 4.71 -8.41 2.90
C THR A 323 4.26 -7.03 3.45
#